data_b69d9519265352d3402bffd75eb9e0d9
#
_entry.id   b69d9519265352d3402bffd75eb9e0d9
#
_cell.length_a   1.000
_cell.length_b   1.000
_cell.length_c   1.000
_cell.angle_alpha   90.00
_cell.angle_beta   90.00
_cell.angle_gamma   90.00
#
_symmetry.space_group_name_H-M   'P 1'
#
loop_
_entity.id
_entity.type
_entity.pdbx_description
1 polymer ?
#
loop_
_entity_poly.entity_id
_entity_poly.type
_entity_poly.pdbx_seq_one_letter_code
_entity_poly.pdbx_strand_id
1 'polypeptide(L)'
;MINNKPVTLVTGANGKTGSRVAAKLQAHQYPVRLAGRKQPIAADSGNDHVYFDWYDSETYGPALKNVDHVYLVVPVMDMNPEKVMIPFIKEALWSGVKRFVLLGSASVDEDGPIFGNVHQYLKEQAPEWTVLRPSYFMENFTEGPHRETMKQLGKIYSAAGEGKIGFVSADDIAAVAYHALTDVIPHNTAHLITGPETLSYGQVAAIISRVWNQSVEHESLSDEELRNSMIRAGMSEDYAVALAGLDRFIREEGREDQVTDTVLKVTGHSPVTLERMFRQS
;
A
#
# COMPACT_ATOMS: atom_id res chain seq x y z
N MET A 1 -32.30 -5.31 13.01
CA MET A 1 -32.16 -4.59 11.71
C MET A 1 -31.09 -5.34 10.92
N ILE A 2 -31.43 -5.86 9.73
CA ILE A 2 -30.43 -6.51 8.85
C ILE A 2 -29.46 -5.41 8.47
N ASN A 3 -28.19 -5.60 8.78
CA ASN A 3 -27.14 -4.65 8.39
C ASN A 3 -27.00 -4.68 6.86
N ASN A 4 -27.57 -3.69 6.18
CA ASN A 4 -27.65 -3.65 4.72
C ASN A 4 -26.37 -3.03 4.09
N LYS A 5 -25.26 -3.02 4.86
CA LYS A 5 -23.97 -2.51 4.39
C LYS A 5 -23.27 -3.56 3.51
N PRO A 6 -22.57 -3.12 2.45
CA PRO A 6 -21.87 -4.03 1.55
C PRO A 6 -20.77 -4.80 2.29
N VAL A 7 -20.61 -6.07 1.92
CA VAL A 7 -19.52 -6.93 2.41
C VAL A 7 -18.26 -6.62 1.62
N THR A 8 -17.18 -6.29 2.32
CA THR A 8 -15.90 -5.99 1.69
C THR A 8 -14.89 -7.12 1.91
N LEU A 9 -14.39 -7.70 0.82
CA LEU A 9 -13.22 -8.59 0.85
C LEU A 9 -11.96 -7.75 0.89
N VAL A 10 -11.07 -8.02 1.85
CA VAL A 10 -9.77 -7.37 1.98
C VAL A 10 -8.67 -8.39 1.70
N THR A 11 -8.03 -8.30 0.54
CA THR A 11 -6.82 -9.08 0.25
C THR A 11 -5.60 -8.45 0.95
N GLY A 12 -4.57 -9.23 1.22
CA GLY A 12 -3.43 -8.72 1.98
C GLY A 12 -3.79 -8.22 3.38
N ALA A 13 -4.81 -8.81 4.01
CA ALA A 13 -5.40 -8.37 5.27
C ALA A 13 -4.42 -8.27 6.46
N ASN A 14 -3.29 -8.99 6.41
CA ASN A 14 -2.22 -8.93 7.42
C ASN A 14 -1.12 -7.91 7.09
N GLY A 15 -1.22 -7.23 5.95
CA GLY A 15 -0.25 -6.21 5.50
C GLY A 15 -0.51 -4.83 6.10
N LYS A 16 0.42 -3.90 5.85
CA LYS A 16 0.39 -2.52 6.38
C LYS A 16 -0.93 -1.80 6.11
N THR A 17 -1.42 -1.84 4.88
CA THR A 17 -2.67 -1.16 4.50
C THR A 17 -3.90 -2.02 4.72
N GLY A 18 -3.85 -3.32 4.34
CA GLY A 18 -4.99 -4.22 4.45
C GLY A 18 -5.54 -4.34 5.88
N SER A 19 -4.66 -4.47 6.88
CA SER A 19 -5.05 -4.50 8.29
C SER A 19 -5.73 -3.21 8.75
N ARG A 20 -5.21 -2.06 8.32
CA ARG A 20 -5.75 -0.74 8.66
C ARG A 20 -7.09 -0.46 7.96
N VAL A 21 -7.22 -0.86 6.70
CA VAL A 21 -8.49 -0.80 5.95
C VAL A 21 -9.55 -1.65 6.63
N ALA A 22 -9.22 -2.90 6.97
CA ALA A 22 -10.12 -3.78 7.68
C ALA A 22 -10.57 -3.19 9.02
N ALA A 23 -9.63 -2.69 9.83
CA ALA A 23 -9.93 -2.06 11.11
C ALA A 23 -10.85 -0.83 10.97
N LYS A 24 -10.62 0.02 9.95
CA LYS A 24 -11.50 1.19 9.70
C LYS A 24 -12.90 0.77 9.29
N LEU A 25 -13.04 -0.21 8.38
CA LEU A 25 -14.34 -0.74 7.98
C LEU A 25 -15.11 -1.30 9.18
N GLN A 26 -14.45 -2.10 10.03
CA GLN A 26 -15.03 -2.70 11.23
C GLN A 26 -15.44 -1.66 12.28
N ALA A 27 -14.60 -0.65 12.53
CA ALA A 27 -14.92 0.45 13.44
C ALA A 27 -16.21 1.19 13.05
N HIS A 28 -16.53 1.20 11.74
CA HIS A 28 -17.76 1.76 11.20
C HIS A 28 -18.83 0.70 10.91
N GLN A 29 -18.69 -0.51 11.47
CA GLN A 29 -19.68 -1.60 11.38
C GLN A 29 -19.97 -2.07 9.93
N TYR A 30 -18.98 -2.01 9.03
CA TYR A 30 -19.06 -2.67 7.74
C TYR A 30 -18.67 -4.14 7.89
N PRO A 31 -19.39 -5.07 7.25
CA PRO A 31 -18.98 -6.48 7.19
C PRO A 31 -17.68 -6.60 6.40
N VAL A 32 -16.70 -7.28 6.98
CA VAL A 32 -15.38 -7.46 6.36
C VAL A 32 -15.02 -8.94 6.33
N ARG A 33 -14.62 -9.42 5.15
CA ARG A 33 -13.98 -10.72 4.98
C ARG A 33 -12.50 -10.53 4.77
N LEU A 34 -11.70 -11.16 5.62
CA LEU A 34 -10.25 -11.07 5.59
C LEU A 34 -9.66 -12.24 4.79
N ALA A 35 -8.96 -11.94 3.69
CA ALA A 35 -8.39 -12.92 2.79
C ALA A 35 -6.87 -13.02 2.94
N GLY A 36 -6.36 -14.23 3.13
CA GLY A 36 -4.92 -14.46 3.24
C GLY A 36 -4.55 -15.91 3.50
N ARG A 37 -3.27 -16.24 3.30
CA ARG A 37 -2.72 -17.59 3.49
C ARG A 37 -2.57 -18.01 4.95
N LYS A 38 -2.60 -17.07 5.88
CA LYS A 38 -2.51 -17.33 7.32
C LYS A 38 -3.74 -16.77 8.01
N GLN A 39 -4.31 -17.53 8.93
CA GLN A 39 -5.31 -16.95 9.83
C GLN A 39 -4.64 -15.86 10.68
N PRO A 40 -5.27 -14.71 10.90
CA PRO A 40 -4.76 -13.72 11.83
C PRO A 40 -4.70 -14.27 13.24
N ILE A 41 -3.72 -13.80 13.99
CA ILE A 41 -3.46 -14.21 15.38
C ILE A 41 -4.64 -13.85 16.30
N ALA A 42 -5.51 -12.91 15.90
CA ALA A 42 -6.71 -12.54 16.62
C ALA A 42 -7.95 -13.29 16.10
N ALA A 43 -7.99 -14.59 16.27
CA ALA A 43 -9.18 -15.42 15.99
C ALA A 43 -10.41 -15.05 16.85
N ASP A 44 -10.24 -14.22 17.89
CA ASP A 44 -11.29 -13.79 18.82
C ASP A 44 -12.12 -12.60 18.35
N SER A 45 -11.86 -12.03 17.17
CA SER A 45 -12.52 -10.78 16.74
C SER A 45 -13.88 -10.96 16.06
N GLY A 46 -14.39 -12.17 15.92
CA GLY A 46 -15.64 -12.42 15.16
C GLY A 46 -15.55 -12.10 13.68
N ASN A 47 -14.34 -11.99 13.15
CA ASN A 47 -14.10 -11.67 11.74
C ASN A 47 -14.30 -12.88 10.84
N ASP A 48 -14.93 -12.64 9.70
CA ASP A 48 -15.04 -13.63 8.63
C ASP A 48 -13.66 -13.78 7.94
N HIS A 49 -13.04 -14.92 8.13
CA HIS A 49 -11.74 -15.29 7.58
C HIS A 49 -11.88 -16.30 6.49
N VAL A 50 -11.15 -16.09 5.37
CA VAL A 50 -11.09 -17.05 4.28
C VAL A 50 -9.64 -17.31 3.88
N TYR A 51 -9.30 -18.58 3.66
CA TYR A 51 -8.03 -18.92 3.02
C TYR A 51 -8.04 -18.42 1.58
N PHE A 52 -6.99 -17.69 1.21
CA PHE A 52 -6.85 -17.09 -0.09
C PHE A 52 -5.39 -17.07 -0.54
N ASP A 53 -5.12 -17.60 -1.71
CA ASP A 53 -3.82 -17.53 -2.37
C ASP A 53 -4.00 -17.07 -3.82
N TRP A 54 -3.28 -16.03 -4.22
CA TRP A 54 -3.30 -15.52 -5.59
C TRP A 54 -2.93 -16.56 -6.65
N TYR A 55 -2.13 -17.57 -6.29
CA TYR A 55 -1.65 -18.61 -7.19
C TYR A 55 -2.49 -19.89 -7.18
N ASP A 56 -3.57 -19.91 -6.39
CA ASP A 56 -4.52 -21.02 -6.31
C ASP A 56 -5.93 -20.52 -6.61
N SER A 57 -6.36 -20.68 -7.85
CA SER A 57 -7.68 -20.22 -8.32
C SER A 57 -8.86 -20.92 -7.63
N GLU A 58 -8.67 -22.10 -7.02
CA GLU A 58 -9.73 -22.77 -6.27
C GLU A 58 -10.14 -21.97 -5.01
N THR A 59 -9.27 -21.07 -4.55
CA THR A 59 -9.55 -20.20 -3.40
C THR A 59 -10.42 -18.98 -3.74
N TYR A 60 -10.59 -18.64 -5.02
CA TYR A 60 -11.28 -17.44 -5.45
C TYR A 60 -12.79 -17.48 -5.14
N GLY A 61 -13.48 -18.51 -5.60
CA GLY A 61 -14.92 -18.65 -5.38
C GLY A 61 -15.35 -18.60 -3.91
N PRO A 62 -14.71 -19.38 -3.00
CA PRO A 62 -14.98 -19.28 -1.56
C PRO A 62 -14.75 -17.86 -1.01
N ALA A 63 -13.69 -17.16 -1.45
CA ALA A 63 -13.39 -15.80 -1.00
C ALA A 63 -14.45 -14.79 -1.47
N LEU A 64 -15.00 -14.96 -2.66
CA LEU A 64 -15.95 -14.05 -3.30
C LEU A 64 -17.42 -14.27 -2.91
N LYS A 65 -17.73 -15.32 -2.15
CA LYS A 65 -19.13 -15.65 -1.80
C LYS A 65 -19.79 -14.50 -1.02
N ASN A 66 -20.88 -13.92 -1.58
CA ASN A 66 -21.62 -12.79 -0.98
C ASN A 66 -20.75 -11.55 -0.72
N VAL A 67 -19.78 -11.26 -1.56
CA VAL A 67 -18.93 -10.06 -1.51
C VAL A 67 -19.47 -9.03 -2.49
N ASP A 68 -19.55 -7.78 -2.04
CA ASP A 68 -19.99 -6.63 -2.85
C ASP A 68 -18.80 -5.78 -3.32
N HIS A 69 -17.80 -5.60 -2.46
CA HIS A 69 -16.62 -4.75 -2.69
C HIS A 69 -15.32 -5.50 -2.41
N VAL A 70 -14.26 -5.14 -3.11
CA VAL A 70 -12.93 -5.77 -2.93
C VAL A 70 -11.85 -4.71 -2.79
N TYR A 71 -11.04 -4.83 -1.73
CA TYR A 71 -9.76 -4.14 -1.60
C TYR A 71 -8.65 -5.06 -2.09
N LEU A 72 -7.95 -4.63 -3.14
CA LEU A 72 -6.94 -5.41 -3.85
C LEU A 72 -5.53 -4.97 -3.47
N VAL A 73 -4.74 -5.91 -2.94
CA VAL A 73 -3.30 -5.76 -2.72
C VAL A 73 -2.57 -6.73 -3.62
N VAL A 74 -1.63 -6.24 -4.42
CA VAL A 74 -0.84 -7.07 -5.36
C VAL A 74 -0.03 -8.13 -4.61
N PRO A 75 0.16 -9.33 -5.20
CA PRO A 75 1.08 -10.31 -4.65
C PRO A 75 2.50 -9.73 -4.54
N VAL A 76 3.12 -9.96 -3.38
CA VAL A 76 4.44 -9.38 -3.07
C VAL A 76 5.52 -10.02 -3.94
N MET A 77 6.44 -9.21 -4.48
CA MET A 77 7.56 -9.63 -5.34
C MET A 77 7.14 -10.28 -6.67
N ASP A 78 5.91 -10.09 -7.12
CA ASP A 78 5.48 -10.54 -8.44
C ASP A 78 5.63 -9.41 -9.47
N MET A 79 6.38 -9.68 -10.52
CA MET A 79 6.60 -8.72 -11.63
C MET A 79 5.46 -8.74 -12.66
N ASN A 80 4.57 -9.74 -12.61
CA ASN A 80 3.46 -9.94 -13.56
C ASN A 80 2.14 -10.26 -12.83
N PRO A 81 1.73 -9.47 -11.84
CA PRO A 81 0.56 -9.78 -11.01
C PRO A 81 -0.75 -9.82 -11.80
N GLU A 82 -0.79 -9.21 -12.98
CA GLU A 82 -1.94 -9.26 -13.88
C GLU A 82 -2.34 -10.69 -14.26
N LYS A 83 -1.39 -11.62 -14.28
CA LYS A 83 -1.63 -13.03 -14.64
C LYS A 83 -2.54 -13.76 -13.66
N VAL A 84 -2.54 -13.35 -12.40
CA VAL A 84 -3.39 -13.92 -11.33
C VAL A 84 -4.51 -12.96 -10.93
N MET A 85 -4.27 -11.65 -10.93
CA MET A 85 -5.26 -10.67 -10.51
C MET A 85 -6.38 -10.47 -11.52
N ILE A 86 -6.08 -10.43 -12.83
CA ILE A 86 -7.12 -10.28 -13.86
C ILE A 86 -8.09 -11.48 -13.87
N PRO A 87 -7.65 -12.76 -13.81
CA PRO A 87 -8.56 -13.88 -13.63
C PRO A 87 -9.43 -13.77 -12.37
N PHE A 88 -8.86 -13.37 -11.23
CA PHE A 88 -9.63 -13.14 -10.02
C PHE A 88 -10.67 -12.03 -10.18
N ILE A 89 -10.29 -10.87 -10.79
CA ILE A 89 -11.23 -9.77 -11.01
C ILE A 89 -12.38 -10.19 -11.94
N LYS A 90 -12.10 -11.01 -12.98
CA LYS A 90 -13.13 -11.58 -13.86
C LYS A 90 -14.13 -12.43 -13.07
N GLU A 91 -13.64 -13.30 -12.20
CA GLU A 91 -14.49 -14.13 -11.35
C GLU A 91 -15.28 -13.29 -10.34
N ALA A 92 -14.66 -12.25 -9.77
CA ALA A 92 -15.33 -11.32 -8.88
C ALA A 92 -16.48 -10.57 -9.58
N LEU A 93 -16.26 -10.08 -10.79
CA LEU A 93 -17.30 -9.44 -11.61
C LEU A 93 -18.42 -10.40 -11.92
N TRP A 94 -18.10 -11.63 -12.31
CA TRP A 94 -19.10 -12.69 -12.56
C TRP A 94 -19.91 -13.04 -11.31
N SER A 95 -19.26 -13.01 -10.13
CA SER A 95 -19.90 -13.24 -8.82
C SER A 95 -20.75 -12.07 -8.32
N GLY A 96 -20.77 -10.94 -9.05
CA GLY A 96 -21.59 -9.77 -8.73
C GLY A 96 -20.89 -8.69 -7.91
N VAL A 97 -19.57 -8.77 -7.71
CA VAL A 97 -18.78 -7.67 -7.09
C VAL A 97 -18.89 -6.44 -7.95
N LYS A 98 -19.18 -5.29 -7.32
CA LYS A 98 -19.42 -4.02 -8.02
C LYS A 98 -18.26 -3.06 -7.91
N ARG A 99 -17.60 -3.01 -6.74
CA ARG A 99 -16.58 -1.99 -6.43
C ARG A 99 -15.24 -2.61 -6.14
N PHE A 100 -14.21 -2.06 -6.79
CA PHE A 100 -12.82 -2.48 -6.63
C PHE A 100 -11.94 -1.29 -6.23
N VAL A 101 -11.14 -1.47 -5.19
CA VAL A 101 -10.13 -0.50 -4.78
C VAL A 101 -8.77 -1.18 -4.83
N LEU A 102 -7.91 -0.75 -5.76
CA LEU A 102 -6.56 -1.29 -5.94
C LEU A 102 -5.54 -0.44 -5.19
N LEU A 103 -4.69 -1.08 -4.41
CA LEU A 103 -3.46 -0.47 -3.92
C LEU A 103 -2.38 -0.56 -5.01
N GLY A 104 -2.08 0.56 -5.62
CA GLY A 104 -1.00 0.76 -6.57
C GLY A 104 0.19 1.50 -5.95
N SER A 105 0.87 2.34 -6.74
CA SER A 105 2.02 3.15 -6.34
C SER A 105 2.04 4.48 -7.09
N ALA A 106 2.54 5.55 -6.45
CA ALA A 106 2.77 6.84 -7.09
C ALA A 106 3.80 6.75 -8.22
N SER A 107 4.82 5.92 -8.02
CA SER A 107 5.92 5.72 -8.97
C SER A 107 5.54 4.94 -10.25
N VAL A 108 4.29 4.45 -10.34
CA VAL A 108 3.83 3.64 -11.49
C VAL A 108 2.60 4.28 -12.13
N ASP A 109 2.69 4.57 -13.42
CA ASP A 109 1.60 5.09 -14.22
C ASP A 109 0.59 4.01 -14.63
N GLU A 110 -0.54 4.44 -15.24
CA GLU A 110 -1.65 3.57 -15.62
C GLU A 110 -1.24 2.42 -16.56
N ASP A 111 -0.24 2.66 -17.40
CA ASP A 111 0.33 1.70 -18.36
C ASP A 111 1.70 1.16 -17.92
N GLY A 112 2.12 1.50 -16.70
CA GLY A 112 3.42 1.13 -16.14
C GLY A 112 3.51 -0.33 -15.71
N PRO A 113 4.71 -0.80 -15.35
CA PRO A 113 4.95 -2.19 -14.95
C PRO A 113 4.22 -2.54 -13.64
N ILE A 114 3.99 -3.82 -13.40
CA ILE A 114 3.42 -4.41 -12.20
C ILE A 114 1.94 -4.02 -11.99
N PHE A 115 1.62 -2.74 -11.75
CA PHE A 115 0.26 -2.29 -11.41
C PHE A 115 -0.55 -1.86 -12.63
N GLY A 116 0.10 -1.37 -13.69
CA GLY A 116 -0.56 -0.68 -14.80
C GLY A 116 -1.59 -1.53 -15.51
N ASN A 117 -1.26 -2.76 -15.87
CA ASN A 117 -2.18 -3.68 -16.55
C ASN A 117 -3.45 -3.96 -15.70
N VAL A 118 -3.30 -4.08 -14.38
CA VAL A 118 -4.45 -4.28 -13.48
C VAL A 118 -5.26 -3.00 -13.34
N HIS A 119 -4.60 -1.84 -13.27
CA HIS A 119 -5.24 -0.53 -13.24
C HIS A 119 -6.08 -0.31 -14.50
N GLN A 120 -5.49 -0.49 -15.68
CA GLN A 120 -6.19 -0.35 -16.95
C GLN A 120 -7.38 -1.31 -17.03
N TYR A 121 -7.19 -2.58 -16.65
CA TYR A 121 -8.26 -3.57 -16.65
C TYR A 121 -9.45 -3.16 -15.77
N LEU A 122 -9.19 -2.65 -14.56
CA LEU A 122 -10.25 -2.17 -13.66
C LEU A 122 -10.98 -0.97 -14.27
N LYS A 123 -10.27 -0.01 -14.83
CA LYS A 123 -10.84 1.18 -15.47
C LYS A 123 -11.76 0.83 -16.63
N GLU A 124 -11.43 -0.20 -17.41
CA GLU A 124 -12.20 -0.63 -18.58
C GLU A 124 -13.37 -1.54 -18.23
N GLN A 125 -13.25 -2.39 -17.21
CA GLN A 125 -14.17 -3.49 -16.97
C GLN A 125 -14.99 -3.38 -15.69
N ALA A 126 -14.49 -2.68 -14.66
CA ALA A 126 -15.18 -2.61 -13.38
C ALA A 126 -16.28 -1.51 -13.39
N PRO A 127 -17.49 -1.79 -12.87
CA PRO A 127 -18.55 -0.79 -12.75
C PRO A 127 -18.13 0.39 -11.88
N GLU A 128 -17.44 0.10 -10.77
CA GLU A 128 -16.94 1.06 -9.81
C GLU A 128 -15.50 0.71 -9.46
N TRP A 129 -14.58 1.65 -9.65
CA TRP A 129 -13.16 1.40 -9.44
C TRP A 129 -12.46 2.58 -8.79
N THR A 130 -11.40 2.30 -8.07
CA THR A 130 -10.46 3.31 -7.56
C THR A 130 -9.07 2.71 -7.50
N VAL A 131 -8.07 3.45 -7.93
CA VAL A 131 -6.67 3.08 -7.75
C VAL A 131 -6.03 4.06 -6.81
N LEU A 132 -5.52 3.55 -5.69
CA LEU A 132 -4.74 4.33 -4.74
C LEU A 132 -3.28 4.31 -5.20
N ARG A 133 -2.71 5.47 -5.43
CA ARG A 133 -1.30 5.63 -5.83
C ARG A 133 -0.54 6.35 -4.72
N PRO A 134 -0.27 5.65 -3.59
CA PRO A 134 0.50 6.25 -2.51
C PRO A 134 1.96 6.40 -2.90
N SER A 135 2.58 7.47 -2.39
CA SER A 135 4.01 7.62 -2.31
C SER A 135 4.60 6.67 -1.25
N TYR A 136 5.84 6.83 -0.86
CA TYR A 136 6.54 5.95 0.07
C TYR A 136 5.93 5.96 1.47
N PHE A 137 5.78 4.77 2.05
CA PHE A 137 5.13 4.62 3.36
C PHE A 137 6.04 5.05 4.50
N MET A 138 5.54 5.86 5.40
CA MET A 138 6.22 6.21 6.66
C MET A 138 6.53 4.96 7.50
N GLU A 139 5.70 3.93 7.43
CA GLU A 139 5.87 2.66 8.14
C GLU A 139 7.06 1.82 7.64
N ASN A 140 7.72 2.23 6.55
CA ASN A 140 9.00 1.61 6.17
C ASN A 140 10.09 1.86 7.22
N PHE A 141 9.95 2.90 8.03
CA PHE A 141 10.87 3.21 9.11
C PHE A 141 10.50 2.53 10.45
N THR A 142 9.25 2.13 10.65
CA THR A 142 8.78 1.52 11.91
C THR A 142 8.49 0.03 11.80
N GLU A 143 8.15 -0.47 10.62
CA GLU A 143 7.73 -1.85 10.37
C GLU A 143 8.50 -2.52 9.21
N GLY A 144 9.46 -1.83 8.62
CA GLY A 144 10.17 -2.25 7.41
C GLY A 144 11.68 -2.42 7.58
N PRO A 145 12.41 -2.59 6.46
CA PRO A 145 13.85 -2.82 6.46
C PRO A 145 14.67 -1.72 7.17
N HIS A 146 14.25 -0.46 7.04
CA HIS A 146 14.95 0.65 7.69
C HIS A 146 14.92 0.57 9.21
N ARG A 147 13.84 -0.02 9.81
CA ARG A 147 13.77 -0.19 11.26
C ARG A 147 14.94 -1.01 11.81
N GLU A 148 15.27 -2.11 11.15
CA GLU A 148 16.34 -2.99 11.61
C GLU A 148 17.72 -2.32 11.46
N THR A 149 17.98 -1.64 10.35
CA THR A 149 19.26 -0.94 10.14
C THR A 149 19.42 0.25 11.08
N MET A 150 18.34 0.99 11.37
CA MET A 150 18.36 2.06 12.35
C MET A 150 18.63 1.53 13.76
N LYS A 151 18.01 0.43 14.17
CA LYS A 151 18.22 -0.17 15.50
C LYS A 151 19.62 -0.73 15.69
N GLN A 152 20.16 -1.41 14.67
CA GLN A 152 21.42 -2.11 14.77
C GLN A 152 22.62 -1.20 14.48
N LEU A 153 22.49 -0.29 13.54
CA LEU A 153 23.58 0.47 12.97
C LEU A 153 23.40 2.01 13.09
N GLY A 154 22.22 2.49 13.49
CA GLY A 154 21.89 3.90 13.48
C GLY A 154 21.80 4.48 12.05
N LYS A 155 21.46 3.66 11.04
CA LYS A 155 21.53 4.07 9.64
C LYS A 155 20.26 3.77 8.85
N ILE A 156 19.95 4.69 7.93
CA ILE A 156 19.00 4.51 6.84
C ILE A 156 19.79 4.42 5.54
N TYR A 157 19.58 3.38 4.77
CA TYR A 157 20.24 3.18 3.48
C TYR A 157 19.27 3.41 2.33
N SER A 158 19.67 4.21 1.33
CA SER A 158 18.94 4.39 0.06
C SER A 158 19.90 4.85 -1.04
N ALA A 159 19.49 4.73 -2.29
CA ALA A 159 20.19 5.31 -3.44
C ALA A 159 19.54 6.63 -3.93
N ALA A 160 18.57 7.16 -3.19
CA ALA A 160 17.82 8.36 -3.57
C ALA A 160 18.62 9.67 -3.38
N GLY A 161 19.81 9.64 -2.76
CA GLY A 161 20.63 10.82 -2.54
C GLY A 161 19.87 11.92 -1.78
N GLU A 162 19.87 13.14 -2.32
CA GLU A 162 19.12 14.30 -1.80
C GLU A 162 17.70 14.41 -2.38
N GLY A 163 17.27 13.45 -3.20
CA GLY A 163 15.92 13.42 -3.75
C GLY A 163 14.86 13.39 -2.65
N LYS A 164 13.76 14.10 -2.88
CA LYS A 164 12.69 14.24 -1.88
C LYS A 164 11.50 13.38 -2.20
N ILE A 165 10.79 12.98 -1.17
CA ILE A 165 9.67 12.05 -1.23
C ILE A 165 8.54 12.59 -0.36
N GLY A 166 7.31 12.57 -0.86
CA GLY A 166 6.10 12.90 -0.12
C GLY A 166 5.63 11.73 0.75
N PHE A 167 6.43 11.31 1.74
CA PHE A 167 6.12 10.17 2.60
C PHE A 167 4.71 10.25 3.19
N VAL A 168 3.95 9.17 3.10
CA VAL A 168 2.56 9.10 3.56
C VAL A 168 2.36 7.98 4.56
N SER A 169 1.49 8.18 5.56
CA SER A 169 1.16 7.14 6.53
C SER A 169 0.22 6.08 5.94
N ALA A 170 0.38 4.83 6.35
CA ALA A 170 -0.53 3.75 5.98
C ALA A 170 -1.94 3.99 6.55
N ASP A 171 -2.07 4.76 7.63
CA ASP A 171 -3.37 5.16 8.19
C ASP A 171 -4.10 6.17 7.30
N ASP A 172 -3.39 7.12 6.67
CA ASP A 172 -3.96 8.05 5.71
C ASP A 172 -4.36 7.33 4.41
N ILE A 173 -3.53 6.40 3.94
CA ILE A 173 -3.87 5.55 2.79
C ILE A 173 -5.13 4.73 3.08
N ALA A 174 -5.20 4.12 4.26
CA ALA A 174 -6.37 3.35 4.67
C ALA A 174 -7.63 4.21 4.88
N ALA A 175 -7.48 5.48 5.26
CA ALA A 175 -8.60 6.42 5.32
C ALA A 175 -9.14 6.73 3.91
N VAL A 176 -8.28 7.00 2.94
CA VAL A 176 -8.70 7.18 1.54
C VAL A 176 -9.34 5.90 0.99
N ALA A 177 -8.76 4.73 1.29
CA ALA A 177 -9.32 3.43 0.89
C ALA A 177 -10.72 3.21 1.47
N TYR A 178 -10.91 3.54 2.74
CA TYR A 178 -12.21 3.45 3.41
C TYR A 178 -13.28 4.27 2.67
N HIS A 179 -13.00 5.54 2.36
CA HIS A 179 -13.91 6.38 1.60
C HIS A 179 -14.16 5.82 0.19
N ALA A 180 -13.13 5.41 -0.52
CA ALA A 180 -13.26 4.78 -1.84
C ALA A 180 -14.15 3.53 -1.82
N LEU A 181 -14.13 2.76 -0.72
CA LEU A 181 -14.97 1.56 -0.53
C LEU A 181 -16.40 1.88 -0.08
N THR A 182 -16.65 3.00 0.62
CA THR A 182 -17.91 3.21 1.34
C THR A 182 -18.70 4.43 0.90
N ASP A 183 -18.11 5.39 0.22
CA ASP A 183 -18.81 6.56 -0.27
C ASP A 183 -19.91 6.17 -1.27
N VAL A 184 -21.06 6.84 -1.18
CA VAL A 184 -22.24 6.55 -2.03
C VAL A 184 -21.90 6.71 -3.50
N ILE A 185 -21.14 7.75 -3.83
CA ILE A 185 -20.68 8.02 -5.20
C ILE A 185 -19.31 7.35 -5.38
N PRO A 186 -19.17 6.40 -6.32
CA PRO A 186 -17.88 5.77 -6.58
C PRO A 186 -16.89 6.82 -7.12
N HIS A 187 -15.64 6.70 -6.70
CA HIS A 187 -14.62 7.69 -7.08
C HIS A 187 -14.26 7.61 -8.57
N ASN A 188 -14.19 6.41 -9.14
CA ASN A 188 -13.87 6.13 -10.55
C ASN A 188 -12.64 6.92 -11.04
N THR A 189 -11.60 6.94 -10.23
CA THR A 189 -10.36 7.69 -10.47
C THR A 189 -9.15 7.03 -9.80
N ALA A 190 -7.97 7.46 -10.21
CA ALA A 190 -6.72 7.17 -9.53
C ALA A 190 -6.34 8.33 -8.59
N HIS A 191 -6.15 8.02 -7.32
CA HIS A 191 -5.76 8.99 -6.30
C HIS A 191 -4.25 8.94 -6.05
N LEU A 192 -3.53 9.99 -6.40
CA LEU A 192 -2.17 10.18 -5.94
C LEU A 192 -2.20 10.62 -4.46
N ILE A 193 -1.57 9.85 -3.58
CA ILE A 193 -1.68 10.05 -2.13
C ILE A 193 -0.29 10.30 -1.56
N THR A 194 -0.09 11.49 -1.00
CA THR A 194 1.16 11.91 -0.37
C THR A 194 0.93 12.37 1.06
N GLY A 195 2.00 12.44 1.83
CA GLY A 195 1.99 13.19 3.08
C GLY A 195 1.95 14.70 2.84
N PRO A 196 2.03 15.50 3.92
CA PRO A 196 1.87 16.96 3.85
C PRO A 196 3.13 17.70 3.43
N GLU A 197 4.26 17.02 3.30
CA GLU A 197 5.57 17.58 3.02
C GLU A 197 6.45 16.60 2.25
N THR A 198 7.44 17.13 1.51
CA THR A 198 8.44 16.28 0.86
C THR A 198 9.76 16.35 1.64
N LEU A 199 10.37 15.19 1.88
CA LEU A 199 11.57 15.05 2.70
C LEU A 199 12.60 14.16 2.00
N SER A 200 13.89 14.51 2.08
CA SER A 200 14.97 13.58 1.75
C SER A 200 15.19 12.57 2.88
N TYR A 201 15.84 11.45 2.61
CA TYR A 201 16.18 10.48 3.66
C TYR A 201 17.10 11.10 4.75
N GLY A 202 17.94 12.07 4.39
CA GLY A 202 18.73 12.84 5.36
C GLY A 202 17.85 13.66 6.31
N GLN A 203 16.80 14.31 5.79
CA GLN A 203 15.84 15.04 6.61
C GLN A 203 15.01 14.10 7.50
N VAL A 204 14.63 12.93 6.97
CA VAL A 204 13.97 11.87 7.76
C VAL A 204 14.85 11.42 8.92
N ALA A 205 16.12 11.12 8.65
CA ALA A 205 17.09 10.72 9.68
C ALA A 205 17.24 11.79 10.79
N ALA A 206 17.27 13.07 10.41
CA ALA A 206 17.32 14.17 11.37
C ALA A 206 16.07 14.28 12.24
N ILE A 207 14.86 14.06 11.65
CA ILE A 207 13.60 14.04 12.40
C ILE A 207 13.60 12.88 13.41
N ILE A 208 13.97 11.67 12.96
CA ILE A 208 14.02 10.47 13.82
C ILE A 208 15.01 10.70 14.96
N SER A 209 16.22 11.19 14.66
CA SER A 209 17.24 11.46 15.66
C SER A 209 16.73 12.39 16.76
N ARG A 210 16.01 13.44 16.38
CA ARG A 210 15.43 14.40 17.31
C ARG A 210 14.29 13.78 18.15
N VAL A 211 13.39 13.02 17.53
CA VAL A 211 12.21 12.48 18.21
C VAL A 211 12.57 11.35 19.16
N TRP A 212 13.46 10.46 18.75
CA TRP A 212 13.84 9.29 19.55
C TRP A 212 15.07 9.53 20.43
N ASN A 213 15.68 10.72 20.36
CA ASN A 213 16.92 11.05 21.05
C ASN A 213 18.02 10.00 20.81
N GLN A 214 18.14 9.53 19.58
CA GLN A 214 19.08 8.52 19.12
C GLN A 214 19.71 8.98 17.81
N SER A 215 21.04 8.87 17.67
CA SER A 215 21.71 9.21 16.40
C SER A 215 21.28 8.26 15.29
N VAL A 216 20.67 8.82 14.25
CA VAL A 216 20.33 8.14 13.00
C VAL A 216 20.87 8.98 11.85
N GLU A 217 21.54 8.34 10.91
CA GLU A 217 22.13 8.99 9.74
C GLU A 217 21.63 8.33 8.45
N HIS A 218 21.53 9.11 7.38
CA HIS A 218 21.32 8.55 6.05
C HIS A 218 22.68 8.27 5.41
N GLU A 219 22.85 7.04 4.94
CA GLU A 219 23.99 6.62 4.13
C GLU A 219 23.52 6.38 2.70
N SER A 220 23.98 7.25 1.80
CA SER A 220 23.65 7.16 0.39
C SER A 220 24.47 6.05 -0.27
N LEU A 221 23.79 5.07 -0.86
CA LEU A 221 24.38 4.00 -1.63
C LEU A 221 24.36 4.33 -3.14
N SER A 222 25.23 3.69 -3.90
CA SER A 222 25.05 3.57 -5.34
C SER A 222 23.87 2.63 -5.68
N ASP A 223 23.33 2.75 -6.89
CA ASP A 223 22.26 1.86 -7.38
C ASP A 223 22.69 0.39 -7.30
N GLU A 224 23.97 0.11 -7.60
CA GLU A 224 24.53 -1.24 -7.55
C GLU A 224 24.63 -1.78 -6.12
N GLU A 225 25.09 -0.97 -5.16
CA GLU A 225 25.18 -1.36 -3.75
C GLU A 225 23.80 -1.64 -3.17
N LEU A 226 22.80 -0.79 -3.47
CA LEU A 226 21.43 -0.99 -3.04
C LEU A 226 20.84 -2.27 -3.62
N ARG A 227 20.93 -2.48 -4.95
CA ARG A 227 20.50 -3.70 -5.63
C ARG A 227 21.13 -4.94 -4.99
N ASN A 228 22.46 -4.94 -4.82
CA ASN A 228 23.19 -6.08 -4.26
C ASN A 228 22.78 -6.36 -2.80
N SER A 229 22.44 -5.33 -2.03
CA SER A 229 21.93 -5.50 -0.66
C SER A 229 20.57 -6.20 -0.64
N MET A 230 19.66 -5.83 -1.55
CA MET A 230 18.34 -6.45 -1.70
C MET A 230 18.45 -7.92 -2.12
N ILE A 231 19.35 -8.23 -3.07
CA ILE A 231 19.59 -9.63 -3.50
C ILE A 231 20.13 -10.47 -2.33
N ARG A 232 21.08 -9.95 -1.55
CA ARG A 232 21.59 -10.63 -0.34
C ARG A 232 20.50 -10.86 0.71
N ALA A 233 19.48 -9.99 0.75
CA ALA A 233 18.32 -10.16 1.61
C ALA A 233 17.26 -11.14 1.04
N GLY A 234 17.55 -11.83 -0.09
CA GLY A 234 16.69 -12.85 -0.67
C GLY A 234 15.71 -12.36 -1.74
N MET A 235 15.86 -11.14 -2.21
CA MET A 235 15.05 -10.60 -3.30
C MET A 235 15.54 -11.14 -4.64
N SER A 236 14.63 -11.39 -5.60
CA SER A 236 15.02 -11.74 -6.98
C SER A 236 15.74 -10.57 -7.64
N GLU A 237 16.65 -10.87 -8.58
CA GLU A 237 17.45 -9.85 -9.26
C GLU A 237 16.58 -8.84 -10.00
N ASP A 238 15.60 -9.30 -10.77
CA ASP A 238 14.69 -8.42 -11.54
C ASP A 238 13.93 -7.46 -10.62
N TYR A 239 13.45 -7.94 -9.48
CA TYR A 239 12.72 -7.10 -8.53
C TYR A 239 13.64 -6.10 -7.82
N ALA A 240 14.86 -6.52 -7.46
CA ALA A 240 15.87 -5.65 -6.87
C ALA A 240 16.31 -4.54 -7.84
N VAL A 241 16.47 -4.86 -9.13
CA VAL A 241 16.75 -3.87 -10.19
C VAL A 241 15.62 -2.86 -10.32
N ALA A 242 14.36 -3.33 -10.32
CA ALA A 242 13.20 -2.45 -10.41
C ALA A 242 13.13 -1.48 -9.22
N LEU A 243 13.31 -1.98 -7.98
CA LEU A 243 13.26 -1.15 -6.78
C LEU A 243 14.44 -0.16 -6.69
N ALA A 244 15.66 -0.58 -7.00
CA ALA A 244 16.80 0.34 -7.04
C ALA A 244 16.62 1.43 -8.11
N GLY A 245 15.95 1.10 -9.22
CA GLY A 245 15.56 2.05 -10.26
C GLY A 245 14.61 3.14 -9.76
N LEU A 246 13.73 2.84 -8.79
CA LEU A 246 12.85 3.85 -8.20
C LEU A 246 13.66 4.93 -7.46
N ASP A 247 14.66 4.55 -6.69
CA ASP A 247 15.53 5.50 -5.97
C ASP A 247 16.29 6.40 -6.95
N ARG A 248 16.72 5.85 -8.09
CA ARG A 248 17.34 6.64 -9.16
C ARG A 248 16.37 7.69 -9.72
N PHE A 249 15.12 7.34 -10.00
CA PHE A 249 14.11 8.29 -10.48
C PHE A 249 13.81 9.39 -9.46
N ILE A 250 13.85 9.07 -8.17
CA ILE A 250 13.72 10.06 -7.11
C ILE A 250 14.90 11.04 -7.16
N ARG A 251 16.13 10.52 -7.25
CA ARG A 251 17.36 11.33 -7.25
C ARG A 251 17.49 12.18 -8.51
N GLU A 252 17.21 11.63 -9.69
CA GLU A 252 17.53 12.27 -10.96
C GLU A 252 16.35 13.04 -11.56
N GLU A 253 15.11 12.56 -11.36
CA GLU A 253 13.93 13.13 -11.98
C GLU A 253 12.98 13.82 -10.98
N GLY A 254 13.21 13.66 -9.67
CA GLY A 254 12.33 14.22 -8.63
C GLY A 254 10.90 13.69 -8.65
N ARG A 255 10.67 12.48 -9.14
CA ARG A 255 9.32 11.91 -9.37
C ARG A 255 8.42 11.91 -8.14
N GLU A 256 9.00 11.80 -6.95
CA GLU A 256 8.25 11.75 -5.68
C GLU A 256 8.27 13.11 -4.93
N ASP A 257 8.93 14.15 -5.48
CA ASP A 257 8.98 15.49 -4.87
C ASP A 257 7.71 16.28 -5.16
N GLN A 258 6.59 15.75 -4.66
CA GLN A 258 5.28 16.37 -4.82
C GLN A 258 4.38 16.14 -3.60
N VAL A 259 3.48 17.09 -3.37
CA VAL A 259 2.45 17.02 -2.33
C VAL A 259 1.09 17.20 -2.99
N THR A 260 0.13 16.36 -2.56
CA THR A 260 -1.27 16.45 -2.98
C THR A 260 -2.17 16.72 -1.79
N ASP A 261 -3.33 17.27 -2.05
CA ASP A 261 -4.38 17.47 -1.06
C ASP A 261 -5.41 16.34 -1.00
N THR A 262 -5.08 15.21 -1.62
CA THR A 262 -5.98 14.05 -1.75
C THR A 262 -6.48 13.54 -0.39
N VAL A 263 -5.60 13.39 0.59
CA VAL A 263 -6.01 12.94 1.93
C VAL A 263 -7.04 13.91 2.50
N LEU A 264 -6.76 15.21 2.48
CA LEU A 264 -7.69 16.22 3.00
C LEU A 264 -9.01 16.25 2.22
N LYS A 265 -8.95 16.21 0.89
CA LYS A 265 -10.15 16.29 0.04
C LYS A 265 -11.06 15.08 0.21
N VAL A 266 -10.49 13.89 0.34
CA VAL A 266 -11.26 12.65 0.42
C VAL A 266 -11.75 12.39 1.84
N THR A 267 -10.90 12.63 2.85
CA THR A 267 -11.20 12.23 4.23
C THR A 267 -11.69 13.36 5.13
N GLY A 268 -11.51 14.61 4.72
CA GLY A 268 -11.76 15.78 5.56
C GLY A 268 -10.69 16.05 6.61
N HIS A 269 -9.63 15.25 6.69
CA HIS A 269 -8.54 15.38 7.64
C HIS A 269 -7.22 15.71 6.95
N SER A 270 -6.40 16.54 7.57
CA SER A 270 -5.03 16.77 7.10
C SER A 270 -4.20 15.49 7.26
N PRO A 271 -3.31 15.18 6.28
CA PRO A 271 -2.42 14.02 6.41
C PRO A 271 -1.49 14.17 7.59
N VAL A 272 -1.05 13.03 8.14
CA VAL A 272 -0.13 12.97 9.28
C VAL A 272 1.28 13.40 8.83
N THR A 273 1.97 14.22 9.63
CA THR A 273 3.41 14.51 9.40
C THR A 273 4.28 13.35 9.88
N LEU A 274 5.45 13.19 9.27
CA LEU A 274 6.41 12.17 9.66
C LEU A 274 6.80 12.30 11.15
N GLU A 275 7.03 13.53 11.60
CA GLU A 275 7.35 13.80 13.01
C GLU A 275 6.24 13.34 13.96
N ARG A 276 4.98 13.62 13.63
CA ARG A 276 3.84 13.21 14.45
C ARG A 276 3.74 11.69 14.53
N MET A 277 3.94 11.00 13.41
CA MET A 277 3.92 9.54 13.36
C MET A 277 5.00 8.95 14.28
N PHE A 278 6.24 9.45 14.25
CA PHE A 278 7.31 8.96 15.11
C PHE A 278 7.12 9.29 16.60
N ARG A 279 6.38 10.35 16.93
CA ARG A 279 6.03 10.63 18.35
C ARG A 279 5.01 9.67 18.93
N GLN A 280 4.27 8.96 18.08
CA GLN A 280 3.20 8.01 18.45
C GLN A 280 3.65 6.53 18.35
N SER A 281 4.79 6.26 17.73
CA SER A 281 5.41 4.92 17.56
C SER A 281 6.46 4.61 18.69
#